data_168a2782371bdf2d6880392dfa9e2477
#
_entry.id   168a2782371bdf2d6880392dfa9e2477
#
_cell.length_a   1.000
_cell.length_b   1.000
_cell.length_c   1.000
_cell.angle_alpha   90.00
_cell.angle_beta   90.00
_cell.angle_gamma   90.00
#
_symmetry.space_group_name_H-M   'P 1'
#
loop_
_entity.id
_entity.type
_entity.pdbx_description
1 polymer ?
#
loop_
_entity_poly.entity_id
_entity_poly.type
_entity_poly.pdbx_seq_one_letter_code
_entity_poly.pdbx_strand_id
1 'polypeptide(L)'
;HQEGSWAEVVSIFEYTKAIQNGVPPQKIIFNGPEKSTADLTVAVNNDSLIHIDHFDELYELVELTAKLDKKARVAIRVNMDTGIYPMWDRFGFNYESGQAWNAITKIMASTHLELVGLHAHIGTFMLATSAYSIAAAKLSDLAVNIRHFYNKPIQYLDLGGGFPSANTLKG
;
A
#
# COMPACT_ATOMS: atom_id res chain seq x y z
N HIS A 1 -12.87 -13.02 -7.52
CA HIS A 1 -13.10 -11.64 -8.02
C HIS A 1 -14.51 -11.43 -8.56
N GLN A 2 -15.25 -12.49 -8.84
CA GLN A 2 -16.65 -12.39 -9.25
C GLN A 2 -17.52 -11.67 -8.19
N GLU A 3 -17.18 -11.85 -6.90
CA GLU A 3 -17.83 -11.19 -5.76
C GLU A 3 -17.31 -9.74 -5.50
N GLY A 4 -16.56 -9.17 -6.45
CA GLY A 4 -16.02 -7.82 -6.33
C GLY A 4 -14.65 -7.70 -5.65
N SER A 5 -14.07 -8.82 -5.17
CA SER A 5 -12.75 -8.81 -4.53
C SER A 5 -11.64 -8.44 -5.50
N TRP A 6 -10.63 -7.75 -5.01
CA TRP A 6 -9.38 -7.47 -5.71
C TRP A 6 -8.34 -8.55 -5.36
N ALA A 7 -7.32 -8.71 -6.22
CA ALA A 7 -6.18 -9.56 -5.91
C ALA A 7 -5.04 -8.72 -5.35
N GLU A 8 -4.63 -8.99 -4.13
CA GLU A 8 -3.39 -8.47 -3.56
C GLU A 8 -2.27 -9.48 -3.82
N VAL A 9 -1.15 -9.00 -4.35
CA VAL A 9 0.00 -9.81 -4.77
C VAL A 9 1.29 -9.15 -4.29
N VAL A 10 2.27 -9.98 -3.90
CA VAL A 10 3.54 -9.50 -3.36
C VAL A 10 4.76 -9.81 -4.26
N SER A 11 4.53 -10.46 -5.39
CA SER A 11 5.57 -10.79 -6.37
C SER A 11 5.03 -10.81 -7.78
N ILE A 12 5.93 -10.70 -8.76
CA ILE A 12 5.55 -10.80 -10.19
C ILE A 12 5.01 -12.19 -10.54
N PHE A 13 5.43 -13.24 -9.80
CA PHE A 13 4.88 -14.57 -9.96
C PHE A 13 3.40 -14.60 -9.59
N GLU A 14 3.03 -14.06 -8.42
CA GLU A 14 1.63 -13.97 -7.99
C GLU A 14 0.82 -13.05 -8.91
N TYR A 15 1.42 -11.93 -9.35
CA TYR A 15 0.82 -11.03 -10.33
C TYR A 15 0.43 -11.78 -11.60
N THR A 16 1.37 -12.54 -12.17
CA THR A 16 1.14 -13.35 -13.36
C THR A 16 0.04 -14.40 -13.12
N LYS A 17 0.02 -15.03 -11.94
CA LYS A 17 -1.03 -15.98 -11.56
C LYS A 17 -2.40 -15.31 -11.44
N ALA A 18 -2.48 -14.11 -10.89
CA ALA A 18 -3.72 -13.35 -10.83
C ALA A 18 -4.29 -13.09 -12.24
N ILE A 19 -3.44 -12.64 -13.17
CA ILE A 19 -3.82 -12.44 -14.58
C ILE A 19 -4.31 -13.74 -15.22
N GLN A 20 -3.56 -14.85 -15.06
CA GLN A 20 -3.92 -16.17 -15.60
C GLN A 20 -5.27 -16.67 -15.06
N ASN A 21 -5.63 -16.29 -13.84
CA ASN A 21 -6.91 -16.60 -13.22
C ASN A 21 -8.04 -15.61 -13.61
N GLY A 22 -7.78 -14.72 -14.56
CA GLY A 22 -8.79 -13.81 -15.11
C GLY A 22 -9.05 -12.56 -14.26
N VAL A 23 -8.16 -12.21 -13.32
CA VAL A 23 -8.30 -10.97 -12.58
C VAL A 23 -7.95 -9.80 -13.50
N PRO A 24 -8.82 -8.80 -13.68
CA PRO A 24 -8.50 -7.61 -14.44
C PRO A 24 -7.30 -6.89 -13.81
N PRO A 25 -6.30 -6.47 -14.60
CA PRO A 25 -5.09 -5.82 -14.05
C PRO A 25 -5.39 -4.62 -13.15
N GLN A 26 -6.43 -3.85 -13.47
CA GLN A 26 -6.87 -2.68 -12.68
C GLN A 26 -7.42 -3.05 -11.30
N LYS A 27 -7.70 -4.35 -11.07
CA LYS A 27 -8.13 -4.93 -9.79
C LYS A 27 -7.01 -5.71 -9.10
N ILE A 28 -5.75 -5.50 -9.51
CA ILE A 28 -4.58 -6.04 -8.83
C ILE A 28 -3.94 -4.94 -7.99
N ILE A 29 -3.66 -5.27 -6.73
CA ILE A 29 -2.86 -4.49 -5.79
C ILE A 29 -1.48 -5.14 -5.73
N PHE A 30 -0.46 -4.46 -6.23
CA PHE A 30 0.92 -4.95 -6.16
C PHE A 30 1.60 -4.39 -4.91
N ASN A 31 1.62 -5.19 -3.84
CA ASN A 31 2.02 -4.80 -2.48
C ASN A 31 3.34 -5.46 -2.01
N GLY A 32 4.20 -5.93 -2.88
CA GLY A 32 5.49 -6.51 -2.48
C GLY A 32 6.46 -5.44 -1.96
N PRO A 33 7.32 -5.78 -0.97
CA PRO A 33 8.34 -4.85 -0.48
C PRO A 33 9.52 -4.68 -1.45
N GLU A 34 9.65 -5.58 -2.42
CA GLU A 34 10.66 -5.53 -3.48
C GLU A 34 9.99 -5.77 -4.83
N LYS A 35 10.06 -4.77 -5.68
CA LYS A 35 9.56 -4.79 -7.05
C LYS A 35 10.64 -4.26 -7.98
N SER A 36 11.10 -5.09 -8.93
CA SER A 36 12.09 -4.65 -9.91
C SER A 36 11.52 -3.60 -10.86
N THR A 37 12.39 -2.84 -11.53
CA THR A 37 11.99 -1.90 -12.60
C THR A 37 11.12 -2.56 -13.66
N ALA A 38 11.42 -3.83 -14.00
CA ALA A 38 10.63 -4.61 -14.95
C ALA A 38 9.22 -4.89 -14.41
N ASP A 39 9.10 -5.25 -13.13
CA ASP A 39 7.82 -5.54 -12.47
C ASP A 39 6.97 -4.27 -12.36
N LEU A 40 7.58 -3.16 -11.94
CA LEU A 40 6.94 -1.84 -11.89
C LEU A 40 6.47 -1.41 -13.28
N THR A 41 7.26 -1.66 -14.32
CA THR A 41 6.89 -1.36 -15.70
C THR A 41 5.64 -2.14 -16.13
N VAL A 42 5.55 -3.42 -15.76
CA VAL A 42 4.34 -4.24 -16.03
C VAL A 42 3.13 -3.66 -15.30
N ALA A 43 3.26 -3.33 -14.02
CA ALA A 43 2.17 -2.81 -13.22
C ALA A 43 1.67 -1.45 -13.73
N VAL A 44 2.58 -0.52 -14.06
CA VAL A 44 2.26 0.80 -14.64
C VAL A 44 1.57 0.65 -16.00
N ASN A 45 2.08 -0.22 -16.88
CA ASN A 45 1.50 -0.44 -18.20
C ASN A 45 0.09 -1.02 -18.15
N ASN A 46 -0.21 -1.78 -17.12
CA ASN A 46 -1.49 -2.45 -16.90
C ASN A 46 -2.47 -1.64 -16.04
N ASP A 47 -2.10 -0.43 -15.62
CA ASP A 47 -2.90 0.42 -14.71
C ASP A 47 -3.28 -0.30 -13.39
N SER A 48 -2.36 -1.14 -12.89
CA SER A 48 -2.51 -1.79 -11.59
C SER A 48 -2.23 -0.80 -10.46
N LEU A 49 -2.77 -1.08 -9.28
CA LEU A 49 -2.48 -0.29 -8.08
C LEU A 49 -1.17 -0.75 -7.47
N ILE A 50 -0.25 0.18 -7.22
CA ILE A 50 1.06 -0.10 -6.64
C ILE A 50 1.12 0.44 -5.21
N HIS A 51 1.38 -0.44 -4.24
CA HIS A 51 1.71 -0.02 -2.88
C HIS A 51 3.22 0.20 -2.76
N ILE A 52 3.61 1.44 -2.54
CA ILE A 52 5.02 1.84 -2.41
C ILE A 52 5.49 1.54 -0.99
N ASP A 53 6.60 0.81 -0.87
CA ASP A 53 7.13 0.34 0.41
C ASP A 53 8.26 1.21 0.96
N HIS A 54 9.10 1.79 0.11
CA HIS A 54 10.29 2.57 0.52
C HIS A 54 10.64 3.68 -0.48
N PHE A 55 11.56 4.58 -0.07
CA PHE A 55 11.91 5.75 -0.86
C PHE A 55 12.59 5.43 -2.19
N ASP A 56 13.44 4.41 -2.25
CA ASP A 56 14.13 4.06 -3.50
C ASP A 56 13.11 3.63 -4.56
N GLU A 57 12.11 2.82 -4.19
CA GLU A 57 11.00 2.47 -5.06
C GLU A 57 10.17 3.69 -5.49
N LEU A 58 9.93 4.62 -4.56
CA LEU A 58 9.22 5.87 -4.88
C LEU A 58 9.98 6.68 -5.94
N TYR A 59 11.29 6.84 -5.79
CA TYR A 59 12.10 7.58 -6.76
C TYR A 59 12.14 6.87 -8.10
N GLU A 60 12.30 5.56 -8.11
CA GLU A 60 12.25 4.74 -9.32
C GLU A 60 10.92 4.88 -10.06
N LEU A 61 9.79 4.83 -9.35
CA LEU A 61 8.47 5.04 -9.94
C LEU A 61 8.30 6.44 -10.53
N VAL A 62 8.82 7.48 -9.88
CA VAL A 62 8.78 8.86 -10.43
C VAL A 62 9.52 8.92 -11.75
N GLU A 63 10.74 8.35 -11.84
CA GLU A 63 11.54 8.33 -13.06
C GLU A 63 10.89 7.47 -14.16
N LEU A 64 10.43 6.27 -13.79
CA LEU A 64 9.80 5.32 -14.70
C LEU A 64 8.54 5.90 -15.33
N THR A 65 7.65 6.47 -14.51
CA THR A 65 6.37 7.02 -15.00
C THR A 65 6.58 8.24 -15.88
N ALA A 66 7.55 9.10 -15.56
CA ALA A 66 7.95 10.21 -16.42
C ALA A 66 8.52 9.72 -17.76
N LYS A 67 9.39 8.69 -17.75
CA LYS A 67 9.95 8.10 -18.97
C LYS A 67 8.89 7.44 -19.86
N LEU A 68 7.88 6.82 -19.26
CA LEU A 68 6.78 6.17 -19.97
C LEU A 68 5.68 7.15 -20.41
N ASP A 69 5.71 8.38 -19.90
CA ASP A 69 4.62 9.38 -20.01
C ASP A 69 3.27 8.79 -19.59
N LYS A 70 3.27 8.07 -18.47
CA LYS A 70 2.09 7.40 -17.90
C LYS A 70 1.86 7.80 -16.46
N LYS A 71 0.58 7.90 -16.09
CA LYS A 71 0.21 8.02 -14.67
C LYS A 71 0.12 6.66 -14.03
N ALA A 72 0.63 6.54 -12.79
CA ALA A 72 0.47 5.37 -11.96
C ALA A 72 -0.40 5.67 -10.73
N ARG A 73 -1.38 4.79 -10.47
CA ARG A 73 -2.16 4.83 -9.23
C ARG A 73 -1.34 4.18 -8.13
N VAL A 74 -1.13 4.91 -7.05
CA VAL A 74 -0.27 4.46 -5.96
C VAL A 74 -0.95 4.60 -4.60
N ALA A 75 -0.55 3.74 -3.68
CA ALA A 75 -0.72 3.92 -2.25
C ALA A 75 0.65 3.84 -1.58
N ILE A 76 0.77 4.31 -0.36
CA ILE A 76 1.96 4.07 0.45
C ILE A 76 1.66 3.06 1.55
N ARG A 77 2.63 2.19 1.84
CA ARG A 77 2.61 1.36 3.04
C ARG A 77 3.13 2.17 4.22
N VAL A 78 2.34 2.22 5.27
CA VAL A 78 2.66 2.95 6.51
C VAL A 78 2.89 1.96 7.63
N ASN A 79 4.02 2.04 8.32
CA ASN A 79 4.22 1.37 9.59
C ASN A 79 4.00 2.34 10.75
N MET A 80 3.60 1.82 11.89
CA MET A 80 3.23 2.62 13.04
C MET A 80 3.28 1.83 14.33
N ASP A 81 3.51 2.52 15.43
CA ASP A 81 3.34 1.96 16.77
C ASP A 81 1.86 1.97 17.15
N THR A 82 1.31 0.81 17.48
CA THR A 82 -0.07 0.69 18.00
C THR A 82 -0.12 0.71 19.53
N GLY A 83 1.03 0.63 20.20
CA GLY A 83 1.11 0.52 21.66
C GLY A 83 0.62 -0.81 22.22
N ILE A 84 0.22 -1.77 21.38
CA ILE A 84 -0.36 -3.07 21.77
C ILE A 84 0.67 -4.20 21.56
N TYR A 85 1.37 -4.16 20.45
CA TYR A 85 2.39 -5.12 20.05
C TYR A 85 3.66 -4.39 19.64
N PRO A 86 4.82 -5.06 19.64
CA PRO A 86 6.04 -4.50 19.07
C PRO A 86 5.79 -4.04 17.64
N MET A 87 6.27 -2.85 17.30
CA MET A 87 6.08 -2.27 15.98
C MET A 87 6.67 -3.16 14.88
N TRP A 88 5.91 -3.39 13.83
CA TRP A 88 6.35 -4.08 12.62
C TRP A 88 7.01 -3.07 11.67
N ASP A 89 8.27 -2.73 11.94
CA ASP A 89 8.99 -1.61 11.33
C ASP A 89 9.87 -1.97 10.12
N ARG A 90 9.83 -3.24 9.69
CA ARG A 90 10.66 -3.72 8.57
C ARG A 90 10.30 -3.11 7.23
N PHE A 91 9.05 -2.71 7.05
CA PHE A 91 8.46 -2.32 5.78
C PHE A 91 7.62 -1.07 5.94
N GLY A 92 7.56 -0.28 4.86
CA GLY A 92 6.73 0.92 4.82
C GLY A 92 7.40 2.16 5.43
N PHE A 93 6.71 3.25 5.29
CA PHE A 93 7.11 4.57 5.81
C PHE A 93 6.58 4.77 7.23
N ASN A 94 7.45 5.13 8.15
CA ASN A 94 7.04 5.30 9.54
C ASN A 94 6.17 6.53 9.75
N TYR A 95 5.06 6.34 10.47
CA TYR A 95 4.09 7.40 10.81
C TYR A 95 4.69 8.38 11.80
N GLU A 96 5.24 7.92 12.93
CA GLU A 96 5.69 8.72 14.06
C GLU A 96 6.89 9.61 13.73
N SER A 97 7.79 9.12 12.88
CA SER A 97 8.97 9.89 12.45
C SER A 97 8.68 10.89 11.33
N GLY A 98 7.46 10.88 10.77
CA GLY A 98 7.07 11.72 9.65
C GLY A 98 7.51 11.21 8.27
N GLN A 99 8.10 10.02 8.18
CA GLN A 99 8.49 9.43 6.88
C GLN A 99 7.29 9.27 5.95
N ALA A 100 6.14 8.82 6.47
CA ALA A 100 4.91 8.68 5.70
C ALA A 100 4.49 10.03 5.08
N TRP A 101 4.51 11.10 5.87
CA TRP A 101 4.19 12.44 5.36
C TRP A 101 5.19 12.94 4.31
N ASN A 102 6.47 12.65 4.50
CA ASN A 102 7.50 13.00 3.52
C ASN A 102 7.28 12.25 2.18
N ALA A 103 6.97 10.95 2.22
CA ALA A 103 6.63 10.18 1.02
C ALA A 103 5.39 10.75 0.31
N ILE A 104 4.32 11.06 1.07
CA ILE A 104 3.11 11.71 0.54
C ILE A 104 3.47 13.02 -0.16
N THR A 105 4.26 13.88 0.47
CA THR A 105 4.68 15.16 -0.11
C THR A 105 5.39 14.97 -1.46
N LYS A 106 6.26 13.98 -1.56
CA LYS A 106 6.98 13.65 -2.80
C LYS A 106 6.04 13.14 -3.89
N ILE A 107 5.09 12.28 -3.54
CA ILE A 107 4.07 11.79 -4.48
C ILE A 107 3.22 12.97 -4.99
N MET A 108 2.78 13.83 -4.09
CA MET A 108 1.94 14.98 -4.43
C MET A 108 2.67 16.03 -5.29
N ALA A 109 4.00 16.07 -5.27
CA ALA A 109 4.82 16.90 -6.14
C ALA A 109 5.01 16.30 -7.54
N SER A 110 4.73 15.01 -7.74
CA SER A 110 4.83 14.33 -9.03
C SER A 110 3.58 14.54 -9.87
N THR A 111 3.76 14.81 -11.16
CA THR A 111 2.66 14.92 -12.12
C THR A 111 2.17 13.55 -12.64
N HIS A 112 2.98 12.50 -12.44
CA HIS A 112 2.73 11.16 -12.97
C HIS A 112 2.33 10.14 -11.90
N LEU A 113 2.31 10.52 -10.61
CA LEU A 113 1.81 9.65 -9.55
C LEU A 113 0.46 10.15 -9.04
N GLU A 114 -0.47 9.24 -8.86
CA GLU A 114 -1.78 9.51 -8.27
C GLU A 114 -1.92 8.74 -6.96
N LEU A 115 -1.83 9.45 -5.83
CA LEU A 115 -2.07 8.87 -4.52
C LEU A 115 -3.56 8.60 -4.33
N VAL A 116 -3.94 7.33 -4.26
CA VAL A 116 -5.35 6.89 -4.15
C VAL A 116 -5.67 6.16 -2.86
N GLY A 117 -4.63 5.68 -2.14
CA GLY A 117 -4.83 4.90 -0.92
C GLY A 117 -3.69 4.99 0.08
N LEU A 118 -3.96 4.48 1.27
CA LEU A 118 -3.00 4.25 2.34
C LEU A 118 -3.14 2.80 2.82
N HIS A 119 -2.03 2.12 3.04
CA HIS A 119 -1.97 0.73 3.48
C HIS A 119 -1.17 0.60 4.78
N ALA A 120 -1.60 -0.30 5.66
CA ALA A 120 -0.83 -0.75 6.81
C ALA A 120 -0.98 -2.26 6.99
N HIS A 121 0.12 -2.92 7.34
CA HIS A 121 0.10 -4.30 7.81
C HIS A 121 0.85 -4.35 9.13
N ILE A 122 0.12 -4.52 10.24
CA ILE A 122 0.64 -4.31 11.60
C ILE A 122 1.19 -5.57 12.25
N GLY A 123 1.07 -6.72 11.62
CA GLY A 123 1.63 -7.98 12.13
C GLY A 123 0.87 -9.21 11.68
N THR A 124 1.25 -10.36 12.25
CA THR A 124 0.69 -11.67 11.94
C THR A 124 0.09 -12.27 13.21
N PHE A 125 -1.05 -12.97 13.11
CA PHE A 125 -1.79 -13.57 14.22
C PHE A 125 -2.16 -12.57 15.34
N MET A 126 -2.64 -11.40 14.92
CA MET A 126 -3.01 -10.30 15.81
C MET A 126 -4.36 -10.57 16.46
N LEU A 127 -4.37 -10.82 17.79
CA LEU A 127 -5.59 -11.11 18.56
C LEU A 127 -6.30 -9.86 19.06
N ALA A 128 -5.56 -8.77 19.27
CA ALA A 128 -6.11 -7.53 19.80
C ALA A 128 -6.73 -6.67 18.68
N THR A 129 -8.05 -6.61 18.62
CA THR A 129 -8.78 -5.77 17.66
C THR A 129 -8.49 -4.27 17.83
N SER A 130 -8.11 -3.83 19.06
CA SER A 130 -7.71 -2.45 19.35
C SER A 130 -6.50 -2.01 18.53
N ALA A 131 -5.56 -2.91 18.18
CA ALA A 131 -4.42 -2.57 17.34
C ALA A 131 -4.87 -2.12 15.94
N TYR A 132 -5.86 -2.81 15.35
CA TYR A 132 -6.45 -2.40 14.06
C TYR A 132 -7.22 -1.10 14.15
N SER A 133 -7.92 -0.86 15.26
CA SER A 133 -8.63 0.42 15.48
C SER A 133 -7.65 1.60 15.55
N ILE A 134 -6.50 1.42 16.22
CA ILE A 134 -5.46 2.45 16.29
C ILE A 134 -4.83 2.66 14.91
N ALA A 135 -4.53 1.59 14.17
CA ALA A 135 -3.99 1.69 12.82
C ALA A 135 -4.95 2.43 11.88
N ALA A 136 -6.24 2.08 11.93
CA ALA A 136 -7.27 2.76 11.15
C ALA A 136 -7.38 4.25 11.51
N ALA A 137 -7.30 4.61 12.79
CA ALA A 137 -7.32 6.00 13.23
C ALA A 137 -6.12 6.80 12.69
N LYS A 138 -4.91 6.24 12.75
CA LYS A 138 -3.70 6.89 12.23
C LYS A 138 -3.71 7.05 10.70
N LEU A 139 -4.17 6.03 9.96
CA LEU A 139 -4.35 6.17 8.51
C LEU A 139 -5.44 7.20 8.17
N SER A 140 -6.51 7.24 8.94
CA SER A 140 -7.58 8.24 8.76
C SER A 140 -7.08 9.66 9.02
N ASP A 141 -6.24 9.85 10.04
CA ASP A 141 -5.59 11.14 10.31
C ASP A 141 -4.72 11.59 9.12
N LEU A 142 -3.90 10.71 8.57
CA LEU A 142 -3.15 11.01 7.34
C LEU A 142 -4.07 11.38 6.18
N ALA A 143 -5.17 10.63 5.97
CA ALA A 143 -6.12 10.90 4.89
C ALA A 143 -6.81 12.26 5.05
N VAL A 144 -7.17 12.64 6.28
CA VAL A 144 -7.74 13.96 6.59
C VAL A 144 -6.72 15.07 6.29
N ASN A 145 -5.47 14.88 6.71
CA ASN A 145 -4.40 15.84 6.47
C ASN A 145 -4.11 15.98 4.97
N ILE A 146 -4.06 14.89 4.20
CA ILE A 146 -3.89 14.92 2.74
C ILE A 146 -5.01 15.73 2.10
N ARG A 147 -6.26 15.48 2.49
CA ARG A 147 -7.42 16.24 1.98
C ARG A 147 -7.31 17.73 2.34
N HIS A 148 -6.89 18.04 3.55
CA HIS A 148 -6.77 19.43 4.03
C HIS A 148 -5.69 20.20 3.27
N PHE A 149 -4.48 19.64 3.14
CA PHE A 149 -3.33 20.33 2.56
C PHE A 149 -3.30 20.33 1.02
N TYR A 150 -3.79 19.26 0.40
CA TYR A 150 -3.68 19.04 -1.05
C TYR A 150 -5.03 19.05 -1.77
N ASN A 151 -6.15 19.19 -1.05
CA ASN A 151 -7.51 19.05 -1.57
C ASN A 151 -7.72 17.74 -2.36
N LYS A 152 -7.01 16.67 -1.94
CA LYS A 152 -7.04 15.34 -2.58
C LYS A 152 -7.65 14.33 -1.61
N PRO A 153 -8.84 13.80 -1.90
CA PRO A 153 -9.42 12.73 -1.09
C PRO A 153 -8.69 11.40 -1.35
N ILE A 154 -8.41 10.66 -0.29
CA ILE A 154 -7.99 9.27 -0.35
C ILE A 154 -9.21 8.40 -0.61
N GLN A 155 -9.10 7.45 -1.53
CA GLN A 155 -10.21 6.62 -2.00
C GLN A 155 -10.42 5.39 -1.12
N TYR A 156 -9.35 4.84 -0.53
CA TYR A 156 -9.43 3.65 0.32
C TYR A 156 -8.33 3.64 1.40
N LEU A 157 -8.62 2.92 2.49
CA LEU A 157 -7.69 2.53 3.53
C LEU A 157 -7.62 1.00 3.54
N ASP A 158 -6.41 0.47 3.46
CA ASP A 158 -6.13 -0.95 3.50
C ASP A 158 -5.42 -1.27 4.82
N LEU A 159 -6.07 -2.04 5.68
CA LEU A 159 -5.55 -2.42 7.00
C LEU A 159 -4.74 -3.73 6.97
N GLY A 160 -4.51 -4.27 5.78
CA GLY A 160 -3.79 -5.53 5.61
C GLY A 160 -4.53 -6.73 6.17
N GLY A 161 -3.76 -7.75 6.49
CA GLY A 161 -4.25 -9.00 7.05
C GLY A 161 -3.71 -9.25 8.46
N GLY A 162 -3.28 -10.49 8.70
CA GLY A 162 -2.71 -10.89 9.99
C GLY A 162 -3.74 -11.36 11.01
N PHE A 163 -4.99 -11.58 10.60
CA PHE A 163 -6.04 -12.12 11.47
C PHE A 163 -5.74 -13.56 11.87
N PRO A 164 -5.97 -13.93 13.13
CA PRO A 164 -5.76 -15.30 13.57
C PRO A 164 -6.81 -16.24 12.98
N SER A 165 -6.43 -17.50 12.77
CA SER A 165 -7.40 -18.54 12.46
C SER A 165 -8.09 -19.05 13.71
N ALA A 166 -9.30 -19.58 13.59
CA ALA A 166 -10.04 -20.18 14.72
C ALA A 166 -9.28 -21.33 15.41
N ASN A 167 -8.36 -22.00 14.71
CA ASN A 167 -7.56 -23.11 15.24
C ASN A 167 -6.39 -22.64 16.12
N THR A 168 -5.95 -21.40 16.01
CA THR A 168 -4.88 -20.83 16.85
C THR A 168 -5.38 -20.38 18.22
N LEU A 169 -6.69 -20.31 18.42
CA LEU A 169 -7.32 -19.93 19.70
C LEU A 169 -7.55 -21.10 20.64
N LYS A 170 -7.16 -22.32 20.29
CA LYS A 170 -7.36 -23.56 21.07
C LYS A 170 -6.09 -24.02 21.80
N GLY A 171 -5.09 -23.15 21.94
CA GLY A 171 -3.87 -23.41 22.68
C GLY A 171 -3.92 -22.92 24.10
#